data_b8cb8933619c1ee26013116278881559
#
_entry.id   b8cb8933619c1ee26013116278881559
#
_cell.length_a   1.000
_cell.length_b   1.000
_cell.length_c   1.000
_cell.angle_alpha   90.00
_cell.angle_beta   90.00
_cell.angle_gamma   90.00
#
_symmetry.space_group_name_H-M   'P 1'
#
loop_
_entity.id
_entity.type
_entity.pdbx_description
1 polymer ?
#
loop_
_entity_poly.entity_id
_entity_poly.type
_entity_poly.pdbx_seq_one_letter_code
_entity_poly.pdbx_strand_id
1 'polypeptide(L)'
;MLDARLFTPLPDAQRRRIAEDFIAFAHARDGEPDVRRRTLTRREAFFGALAEASAPRWDGPPIDPDEFARWHRGSRSLAEAPALLAWLVKVARANEGEGWGVEYLLDRGGFDGLGSGGQLQPRDYADLEETYHTRIMREIVRLFGVDYELRTPPRVLQQSVKLMAYLPRRASYMLLLAGELMGTVAFAHLARQGERLLAAHPAVCERVRTLLDEILIDEVGHVTFLLGSMRGWQLAVIQRLALLYAASSRRGYTNDPGDAAMMHDGISNYTLAIMPERVLRRAFVPAQYWPADYGTPPAAAAA
;
A
#
# COMPACT_ATOMS: atom_id res chain seq x y z
N MET A 1 -14.43 11.43 -11.15
CA MET A 1 -13.88 10.99 -12.47
C MET A 1 -12.38 10.78 -12.27
N LEU A 2 -11.83 9.65 -12.73
CA LEU A 2 -10.39 9.35 -12.65
C LEU A 2 -9.56 10.48 -13.26
N ASP A 3 -8.43 10.83 -12.65
CA ASP A 3 -7.54 11.87 -13.17
C ASP A 3 -6.99 11.46 -14.55
N ALA A 4 -7.42 12.16 -15.59
CA ALA A 4 -7.06 11.84 -16.97
C ALA A 4 -5.53 11.83 -17.20
N ARG A 5 -4.76 12.62 -16.43
CA ARG A 5 -3.29 12.68 -16.56
C ARG A 5 -2.65 11.35 -16.20
N LEU A 6 -3.12 10.71 -15.10
CA LEU A 6 -2.62 9.41 -14.63
C LEU A 6 -2.88 8.30 -15.67
N PHE A 7 -3.99 8.39 -16.39
CA PHE A 7 -4.37 7.40 -17.41
C PHE A 7 -3.99 7.82 -18.84
N THR A 8 -3.17 8.84 -18.98
CA THR A 8 -2.50 9.18 -20.23
C THR A 8 -1.16 8.43 -20.30
N PRO A 9 -0.90 7.65 -21.37
CA PRO A 9 0.34 6.88 -21.45
C PRO A 9 1.55 7.81 -21.51
N LEU A 10 2.63 7.41 -20.84
CA LEU A 10 3.93 8.08 -20.98
C LEU A 10 4.42 8.04 -22.42
N PRO A 11 5.16 9.06 -22.90
CA PRO A 11 5.90 8.99 -24.15
C PRO A 11 6.74 7.71 -24.21
N ASP A 12 6.86 7.12 -25.41
CA ASP A 12 7.53 5.83 -25.61
C ASP A 12 8.96 5.77 -25.01
N ALA A 13 9.69 6.87 -25.12
CA ALA A 13 11.05 6.96 -24.58
C ALA A 13 11.06 6.86 -23.04
N GLN A 14 10.16 7.57 -22.36
CA GLN A 14 10.03 7.50 -20.91
C GLN A 14 9.51 6.14 -20.46
N ARG A 15 8.48 5.60 -21.13
CA ARG A 15 7.93 4.28 -20.82
C ARG A 15 8.96 3.15 -20.93
N ARG A 16 9.93 3.25 -21.84
CA ARG A 16 11.02 2.25 -21.94
C ARG A 16 11.99 2.32 -20.75
N ARG A 17 12.20 3.50 -20.19
CA ARG A 17 13.11 3.72 -19.06
C ARG A 17 12.47 3.61 -17.70
N ILE A 18 11.13 3.63 -17.62
CA ILE A 18 10.42 3.69 -16.34
C ILE A 18 10.84 2.58 -15.35
N ALA A 19 11.20 1.40 -15.85
CA ALA A 19 11.66 0.29 -15.03
C ALA A 19 13.04 0.56 -14.40
N GLU A 20 13.95 1.13 -15.18
CA GLU A 20 15.29 1.51 -14.72
C GLU A 20 15.20 2.68 -13.73
N ASP A 21 14.37 3.68 -14.04
CA ASP A 21 14.14 4.84 -13.17
C ASP A 21 13.54 4.40 -11.82
N PHE A 22 12.57 3.47 -11.83
CA PHE A 22 11.98 2.92 -10.61
C PHE A 22 13.00 2.12 -9.80
N ILE A 23 13.79 1.25 -10.43
CA ILE A 23 14.83 0.46 -9.75
C ILE A 23 15.86 1.41 -9.12
N ALA A 24 16.32 2.43 -9.85
CA ALA A 24 17.26 3.41 -9.34
C ALA A 24 16.70 4.17 -8.13
N PHE A 25 15.42 4.55 -8.18
CA PHE A 25 14.73 5.19 -7.06
C PHE A 25 14.63 4.26 -5.85
N ALA A 26 14.11 3.04 -6.04
CA ALA A 26 13.96 2.06 -4.96
C ALA A 26 15.31 1.71 -4.32
N HIS A 27 16.35 1.49 -5.14
CA HIS A 27 17.70 1.27 -4.64
C HIS A 27 18.24 2.46 -3.82
N ALA A 28 18.03 3.69 -4.30
CA ALA A 28 18.46 4.90 -3.58
C ALA A 28 17.72 5.09 -2.24
N ARG A 29 16.43 4.73 -2.18
CA ARG A 29 15.61 4.86 -0.98
C ARG A 29 15.80 3.70 0.00
N ASP A 30 15.69 2.48 -0.48
CA ASP A 30 15.55 1.28 0.35
C ASP A 30 16.83 0.45 0.44
N GLY A 31 17.81 0.75 -0.41
CA GLY A 31 19.12 0.08 -0.45
C GLY A 31 19.10 -1.22 -1.25
N GLU A 32 20.15 -2.01 -1.08
CA GLU A 32 20.29 -3.28 -1.79
C GLU A 32 19.37 -4.36 -1.23
N PRO A 33 18.74 -5.17 -2.10
CA PRO A 33 17.96 -6.31 -1.68
C PRO A 33 18.86 -7.46 -1.22
N ASP A 34 18.63 -7.96 0.00
CA ASP A 34 19.14 -9.26 0.45
C ASP A 34 18.08 -10.33 0.15
N VAL A 35 18.25 -10.99 -0.97
CA VAL A 35 17.32 -12.01 -1.46
C VAL A 35 17.14 -13.19 -0.50
N ARG A 36 18.23 -13.61 0.18
CA ARG A 36 18.20 -14.74 1.11
C ARG A 36 17.38 -14.42 2.35
N ARG A 37 17.51 -13.18 2.84
CA ARG A 37 16.79 -12.70 4.01
C ARG A 37 15.44 -12.08 3.67
N ARG A 38 15.18 -11.86 2.37
CA ARG A 38 13.99 -11.13 1.89
C ARG A 38 13.88 -9.75 2.52
N THR A 39 14.99 -9.00 2.54
CA THR A 39 15.08 -7.67 3.18
C THR A 39 15.75 -6.66 2.26
N LEU A 40 15.52 -5.38 2.60
CA LEU A 40 16.13 -4.20 1.98
C LEU A 40 17.01 -3.51 3.02
N THR A 41 18.28 -3.26 2.69
CA THR A 41 19.29 -2.87 3.69
C THR A 41 18.96 -1.57 4.43
N ARG A 42 18.43 -0.55 3.76
CA ARG A 42 18.05 0.72 4.39
C ARG A 42 16.72 0.62 5.12
N ARG A 43 15.80 -0.23 4.66
CA ARG A 43 14.56 -0.51 5.39
C ARG A 43 14.84 -1.19 6.72
N GLU A 44 15.75 -2.15 6.75
CA GLU A 44 16.18 -2.77 8.02
C GLU A 44 16.82 -1.75 8.96
N ALA A 45 17.66 -0.84 8.44
CA ALA A 45 18.23 0.25 9.24
C ALA A 45 17.14 1.19 9.80
N PHE A 46 16.13 1.53 9.00
CA PHE A 46 14.98 2.32 9.45
C PHE A 46 14.24 1.64 10.61
N PHE A 47 13.92 0.33 10.48
CA PHE A 47 13.27 -0.41 11.56
C PHE A 47 14.17 -0.61 12.77
N GLY A 48 15.49 -0.74 12.57
CA GLY A 48 16.47 -0.75 13.66
C GLY A 48 16.43 0.54 14.46
N ALA A 49 16.47 1.68 13.79
CA ALA A 49 16.37 2.99 14.42
C ALA A 49 15.01 3.21 15.14
N LEU A 50 13.92 2.71 14.56
CA LEU A 50 12.62 2.73 15.22
C LEU A 50 12.56 1.88 16.49
N ALA A 51 13.26 0.73 16.51
CA ALA A 51 13.33 -0.14 17.69
C ALA A 51 14.23 0.44 18.79
N GLU A 52 15.32 1.13 18.42
CA GLU A 52 16.20 1.84 19.35
C GLU A 52 15.52 3.07 19.95
N ALA A 53 14.74 3.80 19.17
CA ALA A 53 13.88 4.86 19.67
C ALA A 53 12.74 4.24 20.46
N SER A 54 12.68 4.53 21.78
CA SER A 54 11.59 4.05 22.63
C SER A 54 10.23 4.28 21.97
N ALA A 55 9.46 3.21 21.78
CA ALA A 55 8.11 3.33 21.23
C ALA A 55 7.28 4.25 22.15
N PRO A 56 6.54 5.22 21.60
CA PRO A 56 5.65 6.03 22.41
C PRO A 56 4.62 5.11 23.07
N ARG A 57 4.41 5.32 24.37
CA ARG A 57 3.42 4.54 25.10
C ARG A 57 2.03 5.13 24.83
N TRP A 58 1.08 4.27 24.52
CA TRP A 58 -0.33 4.65 24.52
C TRP A 58 -0.78 5.07 25.93
N ASP A 59 -1.24 6.29 26.07
CA ASP A 59 -1.67 6.91 27.33
C ASP A 59 -3.19 7.18 27.36
N GLY A 60 -3.91 6.74 26.33
CA GLY A 60 -5.36 6.79 26.26
C GLY A 60 -6.05 5.61 26.95
N PRO A 61 -7.38 5.48 26.79
CA PRO A 61 -8.13 4.35 27.33
C PRO A 61 -7.54 3.02 26.83
N PRO A 62 -7.36 2.01 27.73
CA PRO A 62 -6.81 0.72 27.33
C PRO A 62 -7.73 0.04 26.31
N ILE A 63 -7.13 -0.60 25.32
CA ILE A 63 -7.84 -1.47 24.39
C ILE A 63 -7.88 -2.87 24.97
N ASP A 64 -9.08 -3.42 25.19
CA ASP A 64 -9.26 -4.79 25.63
C ASP A 64 -8.88 -5.75 24.48
N PRO A 65 -7.85 -6.61 24.66
CA PRO A 65 -7.42 -7.58 23.64
C PRO A 65 -8.52 -8.55 23.21
N ASP A 66 -9.39 -8.98 24.13
CA ASP A 66 -10.49 -9.88 23.82
C ASP A 66 -11.59 -9.19 23.04
N GLU A 67 -11.86 -7.92 23.34
CA GLU A 67 -12.78 -7.11 22.56
C GLU A 67 -12.23 -6.85 21.16
N PHE A 68 -10.96 -6.46 21.04
CA PHE A 68 -10.29 -6.31 19.73
C PHE A 68 -10.37 -7.61 18.93
N ALA A 69 -10.04 -8.77 19.53
CA ALA A 69 -10.09 -10.06 18.86
C ALA A 69 -11.51 -10.44 18.39
N ARG A 70 -12.53 -10.12 19.20
CA ARG A 70 -13.95 -10.34 18.82
C ARG A 70 -14.34 -9.51 17.60
N TRP A 71 -13.96 -8.23 17.57
CA TRP A 71 -14.26 -7.35 16.42
C TRP A 71 -13.43 -7.74 15.19
N HIS A 72 -12.15 -8.07 15.38
CA HIS A 72 -11.26 -8.46 14.29
C HIS A 72 -11.73 -9.75 13.59
N ARG A 73 -12.15 -10.76 14.36
CA ARG A 73 -12.65 -12.06 13.84
C ARG A 73 -14.13 -12.02 13.44
N GLY A 74 -14.87 -11.05 13.93
CA GLY A 74 -16.30 -10.95 13.73
C GLY A 74 -16.70 -10.47 12.34
N SER A 75 -17.99 -10.65 12.02
CA SER A 75 -18.62 -10.16 10.77
C SER A 75 -19.54 -8.95 10.99
N ARG A 76 -19.60 -8.41 12.22
CA ARG A 76 -20.40 -7.21 12.52
C ARG A 76 -19.85 -5.99 11.79
N SER A 77 -20.72 -5.03 11.52
CA SER A 77 -20.31 -3.73 10.98
C SER A 77 -19.42 -2.99 11.97
N LEU A 78 -18.25 -2.52 11.53
CA LEU A 78 -17.35 -1.74 12.37
C LEU A 78 -17.91 -0.34 12.72
N ALA A 79 -18.99 0.09 12.07
CA ALA A 79 -19.70 1.30 12.45
C ALA A 79 -20.32 1.23 13.86
N GLU A 80 -20.50 0.01 14.41
CA GLU A 80 -21.01 -0.23 15.76
C GLU A 80 -19.91 -0.23 16.84
N ALA A 81 -18.64 -0.29 16.46
CA ALA A 81 -17.52 -0.33 17.39
C ALA A 81 -17.04 1.08 17.80
N PRO A 82 -16.41 1.25 18.97
CA PRO A 82 -15.72 2.48 19.31
C PRO A 82 -14.74 2.89 18.22
N ALA A 83 -14.68 4.17 17.89
CA ALA A 83 -13.97 4.66 16.69
C ALA A 83 -12.50 4.23 16.60
N LEU A 84 -11.75 4.30 17.70
CA LEU A 84 -10.35 3.86 17.76
C LEU A 84 -10.23 2.35 17.56
N LEU A 85 -11.08 1.57 18.21
CA LEU A 85 -11.11 0.11 18.07
C LEU A 85 -11.46 -0.29 16.64
N ALA A 86 -12.45 0.35 16.03
CA ALA A 86 -12.82 0.14 14.63
C ALA A 86 -11.63 0.41 13.70
N TRP A 87 -10.92 1.51 13.92
CA TRP A 87 -9.75 1.89 13.13
C TRP A 87 -8.61 0.86 13.27
N LEU A 88 -8.29 0.41 14.48
CA LEU A 88 -7.27 -0.64 14.71
C LEU A 88 -7.64 -1.96 14.00
N VAL A 89 -8.91 -2.34 14.06
CA VAL A 89 -9.41 -3.53 13.35
C VAL A 89 -9.30 -3.35 11.84
N LYS A 90 -9.54 -2.14 11.31
CA LYS A 90 -9.34 -1.85 9.88
C LYS A 90 -7.88 -2.00 9.46
N VAL A 91 -6.94 -1.48 10.27
CA VAL A 91 -5.49 -1.67 10.03
C VAL A 91 -5.13 -3.16 10.01
N ALA A 92 -5.61 -3.94 10.99
CA ALA A 92 -5.34 -5.38 11.05
C ALA A 92 -5.93 -6.14 9.84
N ARG A 93 -7.14 -5.78 9.40
CA ARG A 93 -7.79 -6.42 8.24
C ARG A 93 -7.16 -6.02 6.90
N ALA A 94 -6.66 -4.79 6.76
CA ALA A 94 -5.87 -4.40 5.60
C ALA A 94 -4.64 -5.29 5.47
N ASN A 95 -3.93 -5.55 6.56
CA ASN A 95 -2.78 -6.44 6.60
C ASN A 95 -3.09 -7.90 6.19
N GLU A 96 -4.31 -8.39 6.44
CA GLU A 96 -4.68 -9.75 6.02
C GLU A 96 -4.67 -9.94 4.49
N GLY A 97 -5.10 -8.90 3.77
CA GLY A 97 -5.09 -8.91 2.30
C GLY A 97 -3.68 -8.94 1.74
N GLU A 98 -2.84 -8.07 2.21
CA GLU A 98 -1.45 -7.93 1.76
C GLU A 98 -0.58 -9.09 2.23
N GLY A 99 -0.54 -9.35 3.53
CA GLY A 99 0.32 -10.39 4.10
C GLY A 99 0.12 -11.76 3.46
N TRP A 100 -1.13 -12.17 3.21
CA TRP A 100 -1.39 -13.42 2.52
C TRP A 100 -0.98 -13.39 1.04
N GLY A 101 -1.21 -12.26 0.37
CA GLY A 101 -0.84 -12.07 -1.04
C GLY A 101 0.66 -12.17 -1.25
N VAL A 102 1.41 -11.48 -0.41
CA VAL A 102 2.88 -11.47 -0.41
C VAL A 102 3.44 -12.87 -0.13
N GLU A 103 3.01 -13.53 0.96
CA GLU A 103 3.47 -14.89 1.27
C GLU A 103 3.22 -15.85 0.11
N TYR A 104 2.02 -15.79 -0.48
CA TYR A 104 1.69 -16.67 -1.61
C TYR A 104 2.55 -16.41 -2.84
N LEU A 105 2.81 -15.14 -3.18
CA LEU A 105 3.63 -14.77 -4.34
C LEU A 105 5.11 -15.11 -4.11
N LEU A 106 5.62 -14.88 -2.91
CA LEU A 106 7.00 -15.18 -2.53
C LEU A 106 7.28 -16.71 -2.54
N ASP A 107 6.36 -17.52 -2.04
CA ASP A 107 6.51 -18.97 -2.01
C ASP A 107 6.49 -19.61 -3.40
N ARG A 108 5.97 -18.92 -4.40
CA ARG A 108 5.90 -19.39 -5.78
C ARG A 108 7.03 -18.93 -6.69
N GLY A 109 8.13 -18.45 -6.13
CA GLY A 109 9.33 -18.12 -6.90
C GLY A 109 9.36 -16.71 -7.46
N GLY A 110 8.70 -15.75 -6.84
CA GLY A 110 8.85 -14.32 -7.15
C GLY A 110 10.31 -13.85 -7.15
N PHE A 111 11.18 -14.54 -6.38
CA PHE A 111 12.60 -14.24 -6.24
C PHE A 111 13.55 -15.22 -6.95
N ASP A 112 13.09 -16.19 -7.71
CA ASP A 112 13.96 -17.17 -8.37
C ASP A 112 14.94 -16.52 -9.36
N GLY A 113 14.62 -15.34 -9.90
CA GLY A 113 15.50 -14.57 -10.74
C GLY A 113 16.73 -13.97 -10.04
N LEU A 114 16.60 -13.60 -8.77
CA LEU A 114 17.68 -12.96 -8.00
C LEU A 114 18.77 -13.95 -7.55
N GLY A 115 18.40 -15.21 -7.23
CA GLY A 115 19.35 -16.26 -6.83
C GLY A 115 20.20 -16.79 -7.96
N SER A 116 19.83 -16.58 -9.23
CA SER A 116 20.48 -17.11 -10.42
C SER A 116 21.39 -16.11 -11.15
N GLY A 117 21.71 -14.96 -10.53
CA GLY A 117 22.50 -13.90 -11.17
C GLY A 117 21.71 -13.09 -12.19
N GLY A 118 20.37 -13.18 -12.15
CA GLY A 118 19.47 -12.39 -12.97
C GLY A 118 19.51 -10.90 -12.63
N GLN A 119 19.17 -10.09 -13.62
CA GLN A 119 19.06 -8.65 -13.44
C GLN A 119 17.83 -8.30 -12.59
N LEU A 120 18.01 -7.42 -11.58
CA LEU A 120 16.92 -6.90 -10.75
C LEU A 120 15.77 -6.38 -11.61
N GLN A 121 14.57 -6.74 -11.22
CA GLN A 121 13.33 -6.26 -11.86
C GLN A 121 12.58 -5.32 -10.88
N PRO A 122 11.79 -4.38 -11.38
CA PRO A 122 10.97 -3.52 -10.51
C PRO A 122 10.11 -4.29 -9.52
N ARG A 123 9.59 -5.45 -9.94
CA ARG A 123 8.77 -6.31 -9.12
C ARG A 123 9.54 -6.86 -7.90
N ASP A 124 10.83 -7.10 -8.03
CA ASP A 124 11.65 -7.63 -6.92
C ASP A 124 11.71 -6.63 -5.76
N TYR A 125 11.75 -5.33 -6.06
CA TYR A 125 11.62 -4.28 -5.05
C TYR A 125 10.21 -4.20 -4.49
N ALA A 126 9.18 -4.13 -5.34
CA ALA A 126 7.80 -4.06 -4.90
C ALA A 126 7.42 -5.23 -3.99
N ASP A 127 7.72 -6.48 -4.39
CA ASP A 127 7.44 -7.67 -3.58
C ASP A 127 8.17 -7.64 -2.21
N LEU A 128 9.38 -7.03 -2.13
CA LEU A 128 10.10 -6.83 -0.86
C LEU A 128 9.48 -5.71 -0.03
N GLU A 129 9.12 -4.59 -0.63
CA GLU A 129 8.46 -3.47 0.03
C GLU A 129 7.15 -3.91 0.70
N GLU A 130 6.36 -4.75 0.02
CA GLU A 130 5.13 -5.35 0.55
C GLU A 130 5.36 -6.17 1.85
N THR A 131 6.51 -6.84 2.00
CA THR A 131 6.81 -7.55 3.26
C THR A 131 6.89 -6.63 4.46
N TYR A 132 7.32 -5.37 4.23
CA TYR A 132 7.39 -4.37 5.29
C TYR A 132 6.03 -3.79 5.65
N HIS A 133 5.06 -3.74 4.74
CA HIS A 133 3.69 -3.30 5.04
C HIS A 133 3.07 -4.15 6.15
N THR A 134 3.22 -5.48 6.06
CA THR A 134 2.78 -6.41 7.12
C THR A 134 3.42 -6.08 8.47
N ARG A 135 4.73 -5.81 8.49
CA ARG A 135 5.46 -5.44 9.71
C ARG A 135 5.01 -4.09 10.25
N ILE A 136 4.83 -3.10 9.38
CA ILE A 136 4.35 -1.76 9.74
C ILE A 136 2.98 -1.81 10.38
N MET A 137 2.02 -2.49 9.76
CA MET A 137 0.64 -2.57 10.27
C MET A 137 0.57 -3.30 11.61
N ARG A 138 1.40 -4.33 11.80
CA ARG A 138 1.51 -5.01 13.10
C ARG A 138 2.13 -4.11 14.17
N GLU A 139 3.15 -3.32 13.82
CA GLU A 139 3.76 -2.34 14.73
C GLU A 139 2.75 -1.29 15.18
N ILE A 140 1.93 -0.76 14.26
CA ILE A 140 0.88 0.19 14.59
C ILE A 140 -0.08 -0.38 15.63
N VAL A 141 -0.58 -1.60 15.43
CA VAL A 141 -1.55 -2.21 16.36
C VAL A 141 -0.91 -2.48 17.73
N ARG A 142 0.36 -2.88 17.76
CA ARG A 142 1.12 -3.13 19.00
C ARG A 142 1.34 -1.89 19.86
N LEU A 143 1.38 -0.68 19.27
CA LEU A 143 1.45 0.56 20.05
C LEU A 143 0.30 0.71 21.04
N PHE A 144 -0.85 0.05 20.79
CA PHE A 144 -2.04 0.10 21.62
C PHE A 144 -2.16 -1.10 22.57
N GLY A 145 -1.11 -1.93 22.68
CA GLY A 145 -1.07 -3.08 23.59
C GLY A 145 -1.84 -4.30 23.10
N VAL A 146 -2.21 -4.35 21.81
CA VAL A 146 -2.89 -5.51 21.19
C VAL A 146 -2.05 -6.09 20.06
N ASP A 147 -2.28 -7.37 19.76
CA ASP A 147 -1.66 -8.08 18.65
C ASP A 147 -2.71 -8.96 17.97
N TYR A 148 -2.40 -9.46 16.77
CA TYR A 148 -3.29 -10.32 16.01
C TYR A 148 -2.52 -11.29 15.13
N GLU A 149 -3.19 -12.39 14.82
CA GLU A 149 -2.74 -13.33 13.81
C GLU A 149 -3.42 -13.03 12.47
N LEU A 150 -2.65 -13.12 11.38
CA LEU A 150 -3.20 -12.95 10.04
C LEU A 150 -4.20 -14.08 9.76
N ARG A 151 -5.40 -13.72 9.36
CA ARG A 151 -6.42 -14.67 8.93
C ARG A 151 -6.27 -14.98 7.47
N THR A 152 -6.63 -16.18 7.10
CA THR A 152 -6.74 -16.54 5.68
C THR A 152 -7.83 -15.68 5.01
N PRO A 153 -7.50 -14.95 3.95
CA PRO A 153 -8.47 -14.06 3.31
C PRO A 153 -9.60 -14.85 2.62
N PRO A 154 -10.70 -14.19 2.25
CA PRO A 154 -11.80 -14.82 1.54
C PRO A 154 -11.33 -15.53 0.26
N ARG A 155 -11.97 -16.65 -0.07
CA ARG A 155 -11.59 -17.49 -1.24
C ARG A 155 -11.49 -16.70 -2.55
N VAL A 156 -12.33 -15.68 -2.74
CA VAL A 156 -12.29 -14.82 -3.93
C VAL A 156 -10.96 -14.11 -4.05
N LEU A 157 -10.46 -13.49 -2.96
CA LEU A 157 -9.17 -12.82 -2.94
C LEU A 157 -8.03 -13.81 -3.17
N GLN A 158 -8.06 -14.97 -2.49
CA GLN A 158 -7.09 -16.04 -2.75
C GLN A 158 -7.02 -16.45 -4.22
N GLN A 159 -8.16 -16.63 -4.88
CA GLN A 159 -8.20 -17.00 -6.30
C GLN A 159 -7.69 -15.88 -7.20
N SER A 160 -7.96 -14.60 -6.84
CA SER A 160 -7.44 -13.45 -7.59
C SER A 160 -5.92 -13.39 -7.55
N VAL A 161 -5.31 -13.56 -6.37
CA VAL A 161 -3.84 -13.59 -6.22
C VAL A 161 -3.23 -14.81 -6.94
N LYS A 162 -3.85 -15.99 -6.81
CA LYS A 162 -3.44 -17.19 -7.55
C LYS A 162 -3.48 -16.96 -9.06
N LEU A 163 -4.55 -16.34 -9.56
CA LEU A 163 -4.68 -16.02 -10.97
C LEU A 163 -3.55 -15.09 -11.43
N MET A 164 -3.23 -14.06 -10.66
CA MET A 164 -2.12 -13.14 -10.98
C MET A 164 -0.78 -13.86 -11.14
N ALA A 165 -0.50 -14.88 -10.34
CA ALA A 165 0.74 -15.65 -10.41
C ALA A 165 0.89 -16.48 -11.69
N TYR A 166 -0.21 -16.82 -12.36
CA TYR A 166 -0.20 -17.62 -13.60
C TYR A 166 -0.41 -16.81 -14.88
N LEU A 167 -0.79 -15.55 -14.76
CA LEU A 167 -1.03 -14.73 -15.95
C LEU A 167 0.28 -14.24 -16.58
N PRO A 168 0.28 -14.02 -17.91
CA PRO A 168 1.39 -13.30 -18.53
C PRO A 168 1.63 -11.95 -17.85
N ARG A 169 2.90 -11.58 -17.67
CA ARG A 169 3.34 -10.38 -16.92
C ARG A 169 2.50 -9.12 -17.19
N ARG A 170 2.14 -8.87 -18.46
CA ARG A 170 1.34 -7.70 -18.83
C ARG A 170 -0.08 -7.73 -18.25
N ALA A 171 -0.70 -8.91 -18.20
CA ALA A 171 -2.03 -9.08 -17.63
C ALA A 171 -1.98 -9.07 -16.09
N SER A 172 -0.95 -9.69 -15.51
CA SER A 172 -0.69 -9.65 -14.06
C SER A 172 -0.53 -8.20 -13.58
N TYR A 173 0.23 -7.37 -14.27
CA TYR A 173 0.41 -5.95 -13.93
C TYR A 173 -0.89 -5.14 -13.98
N MET A 174 -1.81 -5.46 -14.89
CA MET A 174 -3.12 -4.77 -14.91
C MET A 174 -3.98 -5.13 -13.68
N LEU A 175 -3.95 -6.39 -13.23
CA LEU A 175 -4.66 -6.80 -12.02
C LEU A 175 -3.99 -6.25 -10.76
N LEU A 176 -2.66 -6.26 -10.73
CA LEU A 176 -1.89 -5.68 -9.64
C LEU A 176 -2.23 -4.20 -9.48
N LEU A 177 -2.16 -3.42 -10.56
CA LEU A 177 -2.50 -1.99 -10.50
C LEU A 177 -3.91 -1.73 -9.96
N ALA A 178 -4.89 -2.59 -10.27
CA ALA A 178 -6.22 -2.45 -9.70
C ALA A 178 -6.22 -2.67 -8.17
N GLY A 179 -5.38 -3.60 -7.68
CA GLY A 179 -5.14 -3.81 -6.24
C GLY A 179 -4.46 -2.60 -5.60
N GLU A 180 -3.37 -2.12 -6.18
CA GLU A 180 -2.59 -0.97 -5.72
C GLU A 180 -3.43 0.32 -5.62
N LEU A 181 -4.31 0.56 -6.60
CA LEU A 181 -5.25 1.69 -6.54
C LEU A 181 -6.19 1.58 -5.33
N MET A 182 -6.64 0.37 -4.98
CA MET A 182 -7.47 0.15 -3.80
C MET A 182 -6.65 0.32 -2.51
N GLY A 183 -5.46 -0.26 -2.44
CA GLY A 183 -4.52 -0.14 -1.32
C GLY A 183 -4.23 1.32 -1.03
N THR A 184 -3.81 2.06 -2.05
CA THR A 184 -3.50 3.49 -1.95
C THR A 184 -4.67 4.32 -1.39
N VAL A 185 -5.91 4.09 -1.84
CA VAL A 185 -7.10 4.77 -1.32
C VAL A 185 -7.38 4.37 0.13
N ALA A 186 -7.29 3.07 0.45
CA ALA A 186 -7.54 2.55 1.79
C ALA A 186 -6.53 3.11 2.80
N PHE A 187 -5.23 3.05 2.49
CA PHE A 187 -4.18 3.56 3.38
C PHE A 187 -4.22 5.07 3.55
N ALA A 188 -4.52 5.83 2.48
CA ALA A 188 -4.73 7.27 2.60
C ALA A 188 -5.92 7.60 3.51
N HIS A 189 -6.97 6.79 3.48
CA HIS A 189 -8.10 6.94 4.39
C HIS A 189 -7.72 6.58 5.83
N LEU A 190 -7.05 5.45 6.04
CA LEU A 190 -6.56 5.01 7.36
C LEU A 190 -5.62 6.05 7.99
N ALA A 191 -4.71 6.63 7.20
CA ALA A 191 -3.80 7.67 7.66
C ALA A 191 -4.56 8.91 8.15
N ARG A 192 -5.48 9.45 7.33
CA ARG A 192 -6.31 10.60 7.71
C ARG A 192 -7.20 10.32 8.93
N GLN A 193 -7.74 9.12 9.04
CA GLN A 193 -8.56 8.70 10.15
C GLN A 193 -7.71 8.57 11.42
N GLY A 194 -6.52 7.96 11.33
CA GLY A 194 -5.57 7.84 12.43
C GLY A 194 -5.12 9.21 12.95
N GLU A 195 -4.72 10.13 12.07
CA GLU A 195 -4.35 11.51 12.47
C GLU A 195 -5.47 12.22 13.26
N ARG A 196 -6.73 12.05 12.86
CA ARG A 196 -7.86 12.65 13.59
C ARG A 196 -8.11 11.99 14.94
N LEU A 197 -8.09 10.65 14.99
CA LEU A 197 -8.36 9.90 16.21
C LEU A 197 -7.27 10.08 17.26
N LEU A 198 -6.03 10.26 16.82
CA LEU A 198 -4.84 10.35 17.68
C LEU A 198 -4.38 11.80 17.92
N ALA A 199 -5.15 12.79 17.49
CA ALA A 199 -4.77 14.21 17.60
C ALA A 199 -4.46 14.66 19.05
N ALA A 200 -5.10 14.05 20.06
CA ALA A 200 -4.84 14.31 21.46
C ALA A 200 -3.57 13.60 22.01
N HIS A 201 -2.95 12.70 21.24
CA HIS A 201 -1.80 11.89 21.62
C HIS A 201 -0.64 12.08 20.63
N PRO A 202 0.03 13.25 20.64
CA PRO A 202 0.92 13.68 19.55
C PRO A 202 2.08 12.72 19.28
N ALA A 203 2.66 12.09 20.31
CA ALA A 203 3.77 11.16 20.15
C ALA A 203 3.34 9.86 19.43
N VAL A 204 2.18 9.31 19.80
CA VAL A 204 1.61 8.12 19.14
C VAL A 204 1.14 8.47 17.74
N CYS A 205 0.49 9.63 17.57
CA CYS A 205 0.05 10.14 16.26
C CYS A 205 1.22 10.26 15.29
N GLU A 206 2.34 10.85 15.73
CA GLU A 206 3.56 11.00 14.91
C GLU A 206 4.16 9.65 14.50
N ARG A 207 4.24 8.70 15.44
CA ARG A 207 4.74 7.36 15.16
C ARG A 207 3.85 6.63 14.14
N VAL A 208 2.54 6.69 14.33
CA VAL A 208 1.55 6.09 13.41
C VAL A 208 1.62 6.75 12.04
N ARG A 209 1.72 8.08 12.00
CA ARG A 209 1.87 8.83 10.75
C ARG A 209 3.14 8.43 10.01
N THR A 210 4.29 8.36 10.69
CA THR A 210 5.56 7.93 10.10
C THR A 210 5.43 6.55 9.47
N LEU A 211 4.82 5.60 10.17
CA LEU A 211 4.64 4.23 9.71
C LEU A 211 3.70 4.15 8.50
N LEU A 212 2.56 4.84 8.53
CA LEU A 212 1.61 4.84 7.40
C LEU A 212 2.14 5.63 6.20
N ASP A 213 2.95 6.67 6.41
CA ASP A 213 3.60 7.40 5.32
C ASP A 213 4.57 6.47 4.56
N GLU A 214 5.29 5.54 5.22
CA GLU A 214 6.15 4.57 4.54
C GLU A 214 5.35 3.65 3.62
N ILE A 215 4.20 3.13 4.06
CA ILE A 215 3.30 2.36 3.18
C ILE A 215 2.84 3.22 1.99
N LEU A 216 2.34 4.42 2.25
CA LEU A 216 1.83 5.30 1.19
C LEU A 216 2.89 5.69 0.16
N ILE A 217 4.16 5.82 0.56
CA ILE A 217 5.27 6.11 -0.34
C ILE A 217 5.46 4.94 -1.31
N ASP A 218 5.42 3.69 -0.82
CA ASP A 218 5.54 2.48 -1.63
C ASP A 218 4.35 2.36 -2.59
N GLU A 219 3.13 2.44 -2.07
CA GLU A 219 1.88 2.35 -2.83
C GLU A 219 1.82 3.36 -3.98
N VAL A 220 2.17 4.62 -3.71
CA VAL A 220 2.24 5.66 -4.75
C VAL A 220 3.31 5.30 -5.79
N GLY A 221 4.46 4.80 -5.35
CA GLY A 221 5.52 4.34 -6.22
C GLY A 221 5.08 3.20 -7.13
N HIS A 222 4.43 2.18 -6.57
CA HIS A 222 3.87 1.03 -7.31
C HIS A 222 2.83 1.48 -8.35
N VAL A 223 1.86 2.28 -7.93
CA VAL A 223 0.82 2.82 -8.83
C VAL A 223 1.43 3.60 -9.98
N THR A 224 2.34 4.54 -9.71
CA THR A 224 2.88 5.41 -10.75
C THR A 224 3.84 4.68 -11.67
N PHE A 225 4.63 3.72 -11.15
CA PHE A 225 5.44 2.81 -11.97
C PHE A 225 4.56 1.96 -12.90
N LEU A 226 3.52 1.31 -12.35
CA LEU A 226 2.64 0.45 -13.14
C LEU A 226 1.90 1.24 -14.21
N LEU A 227 1.32 2.40 -13.87
CA LEU A 227 0.70 3.32 -14.83
C LEU A 227 1.68 3.73 -15.93
N GLY A 228 2.90 4.13 -15.53
CA GLY A 228 3.95 4.59 -16.46
C GLY A 228 4.46 3.48 -17.38
N SER A 229 4.39 2.22 -16.98
CA SER A 229 4.81 1.08 -17.79
C SER A 229 3.78 0.67 -18.87
N MET A 230 2.53 1.13 -18.74
CA MET A 230 1.40 0.66 -19.55
C MET A 230 1.20 1.43 -20.86
N ARG A 231 0.59 0.75 -21.85
CA ARG A 231 0.14 1.35 -23.10
C ARG A 231 -1.29 1.86 -22.97
N GLY A 232 -1.70 2.77 -23.86
CA GLY A 232 -3.03 3.38 -23.78
C GLY A 232 -4.21 2.39 -23.73
N TRP A 233 -4.16 1.28 -24.47
CA TRP A 233 -5.23 0.26 -24.40
C TRP A 233 -5.29 -0.44 -23.04
N GLN A 234 -4.14 -0.66 -22.40
CA GLN A 234 -4.07 -1.26 -21.05
C GLN A 234 -4.66 -0.31 -20.01
N LEU A 235 -4.31 0.99 -20.09
CA LEU A 235 -4.87 2.02 -19.23
C LEU A 235 -6.39 2.13 -19.39
N ALA A 236 -6.92 2.02 -20.63
CA ALA A 236 -8.36 2.01 -20.85
C ALA A 236 -9.05 0.78 -20.24
N VAL A 237 -8.40 -0.39 -20.23
CA VAL A 237 -8.90 -1.58 -19.54
C VAL A 237 -8.88 -1.38 -18.02
N ILE A 238 -7.78 -0.84 -17.47
CA ILE A 238 -7.65 -0.58 -16.04
C ILE A 238 -8.70 0.40 -15.53
N GLN A 239 -8.99 1.46 -16.26
CA GLN A 239 -10.06 2.40 -15.88
C GLN A 239 -11.39 1.67 -15.70
N ARG A 240 -11.71 0.72 -16.56
CA ARG A 240 -12.93 -0.09 -16.43
C ARG A 240 -12.86 -1.07 -15.26
N LEU A 241 -11.70 -1.72 -15.09
CA LEU A 241 -11.48 -2.64 -13.96
C LEU A 241 -11.57 -1.90 -12.62
N ALA A 242 -10.94 -0.73 -12.49
CA ALA A 242 -11.02 0.08 -11.29
C ALA A 242 -12.47 0.42 -10.92
N LEU A 243 -13.30 0.80 -11.90
CA LEU A 243 -14.72 1.07 -11.67
C LEU A 243 -15.51 -0.20 -11.27
N LEU A 244 -15.17 -1.37 -11.84
CA LEU A 244 -15.75 -2.65 -11.41
C LEU A 244 -15.34 -3.03 -10.00
N TYR A 245 -14.06 -2.83 -9.65
CA TYR A 245 -13.56 -3.03 -8.29
C TYR A 245 -14.23 -2.07 -7.31
N ALA A 246 -14.35 -0.78 -7.65
CA ALA A 246 -15.07 0.19 -6.85
C ALA A 246 -16.52 -0.24 -6.59
N ALA A 247 -17.21 -0.75 -7.61
CA ALA A 247 -18.57 -1.28 -7.46
C ALA A 247 -18.63 -2.54 -6.59
N SER A 248 -17.61 -3.41 -6.63
CA SER A 248 -17.53 -4.62 -5.83
C SER A 248 -17.17 -4.34 -4.37
N SER A 249 -16.42 -3.27 -4.09
CA SER A 249 -16.00 -2.87 -2.75
C SER A 249 -17.17 -2.46 -1.84
N ARG A 250 -18.38 -2.26 -2.40
CA ARG A 250 -19.61 -2.05 -1.62
C ARG A 250 -19.91 -3.16 -0.60
N ARG A 251 -19.22 -4.31 -0.68
CA ARG A 251 -19.30 -5.42 0.28
C ARG A 251 -18.03 -5.54 1.15
N GLY A 252 -17.25 -4.51 1.21
CA GLY A 252 -15.88 -4.27 1.71
C GLY A 252 -15.37 -5.11 2.87
N TYR A 253 -14.07 -4.98 3.09
CA TYR A 253 -13.26 -5.60 4.16
C TYR A 253 -13.81 -5.36 5.58
N THR A 254 -14.61 -4.32 5.76
CA THR A 254 -14.99 -3.81 7.08
C THR A 254 -16.45 -4.07 7.43
N ASN A 255 -17.26 -4.52 6.47
CA ASN A 255 -18.72 -4.54 6.60
C ASN A 255 -19.32 -3.18 7.04
N ASP A 256 -18.59 -2.10 6.80
CA ASP A 256 -18.98 -0.71 7.10
C ASP A 256 -19.44 -0.05 5.80
N PRO A 257 -20.71 0.38 5.71
CA PRO A 257 -21.22 1.07 4.52
C PRO A 257 -20.48 2.38 4.21
N GLY A 258 -19.98 3.07 5.24
CA GLY A 258 -19.20 4.31 5.09
C GLY A 258 -17.85 4.03 4.41
N ASP A 259 -17.15 2.98 4.81
CA ASP A 259 -15.90 2.58 4.17
C ASP A 259 -16.14 2.13 2.72
N ALA A 260 -17.23 1.38 2.47
CA ALA A 260 -17.57 0.95 1.12
C ALA A 260 -17.86 2.15 0.20
N ALA A 261 -18.57 3.15 0.69
CA ALA A 261 -18.82 4.39 -0.05
C ALA A 261 -17.53 5.17 -0.31
N MET A 262 -16.69 5.32 0.72
CA MET A 262 -15.38 5.99 0.61
C MET A 262 -14.47 5.29 -0.40
N MET A 263 -14.38 3.96 -0.38
CA MET A 263 -13.59 3.18 -1.35
C MET A 263 -14.12 3.37 -2.77
N HIS A 264 -15.45 3.28 -2.94
CA HIS A 264 -16.08 3.52 -4.24
C HIS A 264 -15.76 4.92 -4.77
N ASP A 265 -15.90 5.95 -3.95
CA ASP A 265 -15.67 7.33 -4.35
C ASP A 265 -14.18 7.60 -4.59
N GLY A 266 -13.31 7.09 -3.70
CA GLY A 266 -11.87 7.24 -3.81
C GLY A 266 -11.31 6.60 -5.08
N ILE A 267 -11.74 5.39 -5.43
CA ILE A 267 -11.31 4.73 -6.66
C ILE A 267 -11.92 5.38 -7.91
N SER A 268 -13.21 5.73 -7.86
CA SER A 268 -13.90 6.36 -9.02
C SER A 268 -13.38 7.75 -9.35
N ASN A 269 -12.80 8.44 -8.36
CA ASN A 269 -12.24 9.78 -8.48
C ASN A 269 -10.73 9.81 -8.16
N TYR A 270 -10.02 8.70 -8.44
CA TYR A 270 -8.63 8.58 -8.06
C TYR A 270 -7.76 9.67 -8.67
N THR A 271 -6.98 10.30 -7.84
CA THR A 271 -5.94 11.28 -8.18
C THR A 271 -4.84 11.24 -7.13
N LEU A 272 -3.59 11.54 -7.49
CA LEU A 272 -2.50 11.65 -6.52
C LEU A 272 -2.67 12.82 -5.55
N ALA A 273 -3.51 13.80 -5.85
CA ALA A 273 -3.81 14.90 -4.95
C ALA A 273 -4.54 14.48 -3.65
N ILE A 274 -5.01 13.22 -3.55
CA ILE A 274 -5.52 12.68 -2.29
C ILE A 274 -4.40 12.37 -1.28
N MET A 275 -3.15 12.26 -1.74
CA MET A 275 -1.99 11.98 -0.91
C MET A 275 -1.44 13.25 -0.28
N PRO A 276 -0.90 13.19 0.95
CA PRO A 276 -0.14 14.31 1.49
C PRO A 276 1.07 14.64 0.63
N GLU A 277 1.39 15.93 0.46
CA GLU A 277 2.56 16.36 -0.32
C GLU A 277 3.86 15.73 0.19
N ARG A 278 4.02 15.58 1.51
CA ARG A 278 5.19 14.93 2.14
C ARG A 278 5.41 13.49 1.67
N VAL A 279 4.32 12.77 1.36
CA VAL A 279 4.37 11.41 0.79
C VAL A 279 4.82 11.48 -0.65
N LEU A 280 4.18 12.31 -1.48
CA LEU A 280 4.50 12.43 -2.90
C LEU A 280 5.95 12.87 -3.14
N ARG A 281 6.50 13.76 -2.29
CA ARG A 281 7.90 14.19 -2.40
C ARG A 281 8.93 13.10 -2.13
N ARG A 282 8.52 12.02 -1.48
CA ARG A 282 9.35 10.86 -1.13
C ARG A 282 9.06 9.63 -1.98
N ALA A 283 7.95 9.62 -2.71
CA ALA A 283 7.52 8.51 -3.56
C ALA A 283 8.10 8.63 -4.98
N PHE A 284 8.15 7.51 -5.70
CA PHE A 284 8.44 7.51 -7.12
C PHE A 284 7.24 8.07 -7.88
N VAL A 285 7.35 9.31 -8.36
CA VAL A 285 6.29 9.97 -9.14
C VAL A 285 6.91 10.60 -10.39
N PRO A 286 6.70 10.05 -11.58
CA PRO A 286 7.10 10.68 -12.84
C PRO A 286 6.55 12.10 -12.94
N ALA A 287 7.35 13.06 -13.43
CA ALA A 287 7.02 14.48 -13.46
C ALA A 287 5.65 14.80 -14.07
N GLN A 288 5.23 14.05 -15.11
CA GLN A 288 3.92 14.24 -15.73
C GLN A 288 2.74 13.86 -14.86
N TYR A 289 2.94 13.02 -13.82
CA TYR A 289 1.90 12.61 -12.87
C TYR A 289 1.85 13.52 -11.64
N TRP A 290 2.84 14.43 -11.51
CA TRP A 290 2.90 15.34 -10.38
C TRP A 290 1.67 16.25 -10.31
N PRO A 291 0.97 16.35 -9.18
CA PRO A 291 -0.19 17.23 -9.06
C PRO A 291 0.21 18.70 -9.20
N ALA A 292 -0.51 19.44 -10.04
CA ALA A 292 -0.22 20.84 -10.31
C ALA A 292 -0.27 21.73 -9.05
N ASP A 293 -1.13 21.37 -8.10
CA ASP A 293 -1.36 22.12 -6.87
C ASP A 293 -0.17 22.05 -5.89
N TYR A 294 0.78 21.12 -6.10
CA TYR A 294 1.94 20.90 -5.22
C TYR A 294 3.23 21.53 -5.74
N GLY A 295 3.12 22.45 -6.68
CA GLY A 295 4.26 23.17 -7.24
C GLY A 295 5.21 22.27 -8.04
N THR A 296 6.51 22.57 -8.02
CA THR A 296 7.51 21.87 -8.82
C THR A 296 7.81 20.47 -8.24
N PRO A 297 7.83 19.40 -9.07
CA PRO A 297 8.24 18.08 -8.63
C PRO A 297 9.67 18.09 -8.08
N PRO A 298 10.03 17.23 -7.13
CA PRO A 298 11.41 17.10 -6.66
C PRO A 298 12.35 16.67 -7.79
N ALA A 299 13.63 17.03 -7.71
CA ALA A 299 14.62 16.76 -8.77
C ALA A 299 14.74 15.26 -9.13
N ALA A 300 14.51 14.36 -8.17
CA ALA A 300 14.48 12.92 -8.41
C ALA A 300 13.29 12.45 -9.28
N ALA A 301 12.22 13.24 -9.38
CA ALA A 301 11.07 12.94 -10.23
C ALA A 301 11.28 13.42 -11.69
N ALA A 302 12.35 14.19 -11.95
CA ALA A 302 12.65 14.80 -13.24
C ALA A 302 13.68 13.97 -14.06
N ALA A 303 14.25 12.91 -13.52
CA ALA A 303 15.21 12.01 -14.17
C ALA A 303 14.51 10.81 -14.80
#